data_8ab72542d27ede8650fa1249126569c7
#
_entry.id   8ab72542d27ede8650fa1249126569c7
#
_cell.length_a   1.000
_cell.length_b   1.000
_cell.length_c   1.000
_cell.angle_alpha   90.00
_cell.angle_beta   90.00
_cell.angle_gamma   90.00
#
_symmetry.space_group_name_H-M   'P 1'
#
loop_
_entity.id
_entity.type
_entity.pdbx_description
1 polymer ?
#
loop_
_entity_poly.entity_id
_entity_poly.type
_entity_poly.pdbx_seq_one_letter_code
_entity_poly.pdbx_strand_id
1 'polypeptide(L)'
;MAAPSPSLIKIVAPIKPVPFKRVMTSGKRRFNSARYSQFKDALGFFALKAMHGQEPLQGAIKLSAEFYKRRKGILTGQWGDVDNFLKAVLDSLNGICYLDDGQVVQVSAVKKFGEPRVLIELEELQ
;
A
#
# COMPACT_ATOMS: atom_id res chain seq x y z
N MET A 1 23.93 -23.77 -9.14
CA MET A 1 22.59 -23.23 -9.37
C MET A 1 22.34 -22.11 -8.38
N ALA A 2 21.96 -20.97 -8.89
CA ALA A 2 21.67 -19.87 -8.00
C ALA A 2 20.47 -20.20 -7.13
N ALA A 3 20.52 -19.85 -5.86
CA ALA A 3 19.35 -19.95 -5.00
C ALA A 3 18.22 -19.11 -5.60
N PRO A 4 16.98 -19.54 -5.48
CA PRO A 4 15.87 -18.69 -5.93
C PRO A 4 15.99 -17.33 -5.23
N SER A 5 15.75 -16.27 -5.95
CA SER A 5 15.71 -14.94 -5.39
C SER A 5 14.74 -14.91 -4.22
N PRO A 6 15.03 -14.13 -3.16
CA PRO A 6 14.03 -13.92 -2.13
C PRO A 6 12.72 -13.53 -2.81
N SER A 7 11.61 -13.92 -2.23
CA SER A 7 10.32 -13.61 -2.81
C SER A 7 10.17 -12.09 -2.88
N LEU A 8 10.32 -11.58 -4.08
CA LEU A 8 10.18 -10.15 -4.37
C LEU A 8 8.88 -9.97 -5.14
N ILE A 9 7.99 -9.18 -4.59
CA ILE A 9 6.70 -8.89 -5.21
C ILE A 9 6.67 -7.42 -5.55
N LYS A 10 6.38 -7.13 -6.83
CA LYS A 10 6.26 -5.75 -7.30
C LYS A 10 4.82 -5.48 -7.70
N ILE A 11 4.25 -4.44 -7.12
CA ILE A 11 2.88 -4.02 -7.41
C ILE A 11 2.93 -2.66 -8.06
N VAL A 12 2.35 -2.56 -9.25
CA VAL A 12 2.19 -1.29 -9.97
C VAL A 12 0.70 -1.02 -10.07
N ALA A 13 0.23 -0.03 -9.34
CA ALA A 13 -1.19 0.32 -9.32
C ALA A 13 -1.36 1.72 -9.93
N PRO A 14 -1.89 1.83 -11.17
CA PRO A 14 -2.08 3.14 -11.82
C PRO A 14 -3.31 3.84 -11.27
N ILE A 15 -3.32 4.07 -9.97
CA ILE A 15 -4.43 4.68 -9.27
C ILE A 15 -3.91 5.82 -8.41
N LYS A 16 -4.79 6.78 -8.14
CA LYS A 16 -4.46 7.92 -7.31
C LYS A 16 -4.29 7.49 -5.86
N PRO A 17 -3.17 7.83 -5.21
CA PRO A 17 -3.00 7.50 -3.79
C PRO A 17 -4.07 8.16 -2.92
N VAL A 18 -4.60 7.41 -1.97
CA VAL A 18 -5.58 7.90 -0.99
C VAL A 18 -5.05 7.56 0.39
N PRO A 19 -4.89 8.56 1.27
CA PRO A 19 -4.37 8.29 2.61
C PRO A 19 -5.43 7.69 3.51
N PHE A 20 -4.97 6.92 4.50
CA PHE A 20 -5.84 6.45 5.57
C PHE A 20 -6.44 7.66 6.29
N LYS A 21 -7.72 7.57 6.60
CA LYS A 21 -8.41 8.54 7.43
C LYS A 21 -9.09 7.80 8.58
N ARG A 22 -9.20 8.48 9.71
CA ARG A 22 -9.93 7.92 10.83
C ARG A 22 -11.33 7.52 10.40
N VAL A 23 -11.83 6.45 11.02
CA VAL A 23 -13.21 6.03 10.83
C VAL A 23 -14.12 7.21 11.13
N MET A 24 -14.98 7.54 10.19
CA MET A 24 -15.96 8.60 10.38
C MET A 24 -17.07 8.11 11.28
N THR A 25 -17.62 9.03 12.09
CA THR A 25 -18.78 8.72 12.91
C THR A 25 -19.93 9.62 12.54
N SER A 26 -21.12 9.03 12.46
CA SER A 26 -22.36 9.77 12.31
C SER A 26 -23.32 9.21 13.34
N GLY A 27 -23.56 9.97 14.40
CA GLY A 27 -24.27 9.44 15.55
C GLY A 27 -23.49 8.32 16.20
N LYS A 28 -24.07 7.11 16.25
CA LYS A 28 -23.43 5.93 16.82
C LYS A 28 -22.74 5.04 15.77
N ARG A 29 -22.78 5.44 14.50
CA ARG A 29 -22.21 4.64 13.42
C ARG A 29 -20.77 5.03 13.13
N ARG A 30 -19.96 4.01 12.87
CA ARG A 30 -18.59 4.18 12.37
C ARG A 30 -18.51 3.64 10.96
N PHE A 31 -17.87 4.36 10.06
CA PHE A 31 -17.70 3.91 8.69
C PHE A 31 -16.46 4.54 8.06
N ASN A 32 -15.85 3.82 7.13
CA ASN A 32 -14.78 4.34 6.29
C ASN A 32 -15.39 5.18 5.17
N SER A 33 -14.64 6.17 4.68
CA SER A 33 -15.08 6.92 3.51
C SER A 33 -15.15 5.98 2.30
N ALA A 34 -16.10 6.24 1.41
CA ALA A 34 -16.22 5.47 0.18
C ALA A 34 -14.93 5.54 -0.64
N ARG A 35 -14.30 6.71 -0.66
CA ARG A 35 -13.05 6.93 -1.39
C ARG A 35 -11.93 6.03 -0.87
N TYR A 36 -11.80 5.90 0.44
CA TYR A 36 -10.80 5.05 1.05
C TYR A 36 -11.07 3.57 0.75
N SER A 37 -12.33 3.17 0.87
CA SER A 37 -12.72 1.79 0.57
C SER A 37 -12.46 1.43 -0.89
N GLN A 38 -12.75 2.34 -1.82
CA GLN A 38 -12.47 2.14 -3.24
C GLN A 38 -10.98 2.01 -3.51
N PHE A 39 -10.17 2.82 -2.85
CA PHE A 39 -8.72 2.73 -2.98
C PHE A 39 -8.21 1.37 -2.51
N LYS A 40 -8.67 0.91 -1.35
CA LYS A 40 -8.25 -0.38 -0.80
C LYS A 40 -8.65 -1.53 -1.73
N ASP A 41 -9.86 -1.49 -2.27
CA ASP A 41 -10.32 -2.52 -3.19
C ASP A 41 -9.49 -2.53 -4.47
N ALA A 42 -9.20 -1.36 -5.02
CA ALA A 42 -8.41 -1.24 -6.24
C ALA A 42 -6.97 -1.72 -6.01
N LEU A 43 -6.34 -1.27 -4.92
CA LEU A 43 -4.98 -1.69 -4.62
C LEU A 43 -4.92 -3.18 -4.33
N GLY A 44 -5.92 -3.72 -3.61
CA GLY A 44 -6.03 -5.14 -3.36
C GLY A 44 -6.11 -5.96 -4.65
N PHE A 45 -6.84 -5.46 -5.64
CA PHE A 45 -6.92 -6.11 -6.96
C PHE A 45 -5.54 -6.20 -7.62
N PHE A 46 -4.78 -5.08 -7.65
CA PHE A 46 -3.45 -5.09 -8.23
C PHE A 46 -2.47 -5.96 -7.43
N ALA A 47 -2.62 -5.97 -6.11
CA ALA A 47 -1.81 -6.83 -5.25
C ALA A 47 -2.08 -8.30 -5.54
N LEU A 48 -3.34 -8.68 -5.67
CA LEU A 48 -3.73 -10.05 -5.96
C LEU A 48 -3.14 -10.50 -7.30
N LYS A 49 -3.20 -9.64 -8.31
CA LYS A 49 -2.58 -9.94 -9.60
C LYS A 49 -1.08 -10.15 -9.47
N ALA A 50 -0.41 -9.30 -8.70
CA ALA A 50 1.04 -9.38 -8.52
C ALA A 50 1.47 -10.65 -7.78
N MET A 51 0.58 -11.25 -6.99
CA MET A 51 0.88 -12.49 -6.28
C MET A 51 0.89 -13.72 -7.20
N HIS A 52 0.30 -13.63 -8.38
CA HIS A 52 0.29 -14.73 -9.36
C HIS A 52 -0.18 -16.05 -8.77
N GLY A 53 -1.19 -16.02 -7.93
CA GLY A 53 -1.72 -17.22 -7.29
C GLY A 53 -0.91 -17.74 -6.11
N GLN A 54 0.14 -17.02 -5.70
CA GLN A 54 0.93 -17.43 -4.54
C GLN A 54 0.15 -17.24 -3.24
N GLU A 55 0.46 -18.10 -2.28
CA GLU A 55 -0.03 -17.92 -0.92
C GLU A 55 0.58 -16.65 -0.30
N PRO A 56 -0.11 -16.00 0.64
CA PRO A 56 0.48 -14.88 1.36
C PRO A 56 1.83 -15.25 1.99
N LEU A 57 2.76 -14.31 1.95
CA LEU A 57 4.08 -14.49 2.56
C LEU A 57 3.94 -14.67 4.07
N GLN A 58 4.74 -15.54 4.65
CA GLN A 58 4.62 -15.89 6.07
C GLN A 58 5.78 -15.37 6.92
N GLY A 59 6.87 -14.97 6.31
CA GLY A 59 8.03 -14.49 7.02
C GLY A 59 8.02 -12.99 7.26
N ALA A 60 9.13 -12.49 7.81
CA ALA A 60 9.32 -11.06 7.99
C ALA A 60 9.45 -10.37 6.63
N ILE A 61 8.91 -9.16 6.51
CA ILE A 61 8.80 -8.48 5.23
C ILE A 61 9.41 -7.09 5.30
N LYS A 62 10.15 -6.75 4.24
CA LYS A 62 10.57 -5.39 3.95
C LYS A 62 9.65 -4.83 2.86
N LEU A 63 9.08 -3.67 3.11
CA LEU A 63 8.14 -3.03 2.19
C LEU A 63 8.65 -1.64 1.80
N SER A 64 8.62 -1.36 0.49
CA SER A 64 8.93 -0.03 -0.03
C SER A 64 7.73 0.45 -0.84
N ALA A 65 7.34 1.71 -0.67
CA ALA A 65 6.20 2.28 -1.38
C ALA A 65 6.53 3.67 -1.89
N GLU A 66 6.09 3.95 -3.11
CA GLU A 66 6.19 5.27 -3.72
C GLU A 66 4.79 5.73 -4.11
N PHE A 67 4.48 6.97 -3.74
CA PHE A 67 3.16 7.56 -3.99
C PHE A 67 3.32 8.74 -4.93
N TYR A 68 2.70 8.68 -6.09
CA TYR A 68 2.85 9.70 -7.13
C TYR A 68 1.57 10.50 -7.29
N LYS A 69 1.73 11.80 -7.38
CA LYS A 69 0.65 12.75 -7.62
C LYS A 69 1.11 13.81 -8.60
N ARG A 70 0.20 14.29 -9.44
CA ARG A 70 0.52 15.41 -10.33
C ARG A 70 0.79 16.65 -9.51
N ARG A 71 1.77 17.43 -9.96
CA ARG A 71 2.11 18.68 -9.30
C ARG A 71 0.99 19.71 -9.51
N LYS A 72 0.46 20.21 -8.41
CA LYS A 72 -0.49 21.32 -8.40
C LYS A 72 0.01 22.34 -7.39
N GLY A 73 0.72 23.36 -7.87
CA GLY A 73 1.26 24.37 -6.98
C GLY A 73 2.31 23.83 -6.02
N ILE A 74 2.37 24.41 -4.84
CA ILE A 74 3.34 24.04 -3.82
C ILE A 74 2.86 22.79 -3.08
N LEU A 75 3.77 21.85 -2.87
CA LEU A 75 3.47 20.63 -2.11
C LEU A 75 3.30 21.01 -0.63
N THR A 76 2.09 20.89 -0.14
CA THR A 76 1.76 21.18 1.26
C THR A 76 1.14 19.95 1.91
N GLY A 77 0.82 20.06 3.19
CA GLY A 77 0.13 19.01 3.94
C GLY A 77 -1.22 18.62 3.39
N GLN A 78 -1.77 19.38 2.45
CA GLN A 78 -3.04 19.05 1.81
C GLN A 78 -2.95 17.78 0.96
N TRP A 79 -1.75 17.35 0.61
CA TRP A 79 -1.56 16.11 -0.11
C TRP A 79 -1.78 14.88 0.78
N GLY A 80 -1.67 15.06 2.08
CA GLY A 80 -1.71 13.96 3.03
C GLY A 80 -0.32 13.58 3.51
N ASP A 81 -0.26 12.99 4.69
CA ASP A 81 0.99 12.60 5.31
C ASP A 81 1.46 11.25 4.79
N VAL A 82 2.77 11.08 4.64
CA VAL A 82 3.34 9.86 4.09
C VAL A 82 3.00 8.63 4.93
N ASP A 83 2.92 8.76 6.25
CA ASP A 83 2.58 7.66 7.12
C ASP A 83 1.13 7.20 6.93
N ASN A 84 0.21 8.11 6.62
CA ASN A 84 -1.18 7.75 6.35
C ASN A 84 -1.33 7.06 4.99
N PHE A 85 -0.51 7.41 4.00
CA PHE A 85 -0.46 6.66 2.75
C PHE A 85 0.11 5.26 2.97
N LEU A 86 1.16 5.14 3.77
CA LEU A 86 1.74 3.86 4.10
C LEU A 86 0.74 2.97 4.83
N LYS A 87 -0.01 3.54 5.77
CA LYS A 87 -1.03 2.77 6.49
C LYS A 87 -2.11 2.25 5.54
N ALA A 88 -2.52 3.05 4.58
CA ALA A 88 -3.48 2.61 3.58
C ALA A 88 -2.96 1.41 2.78
N VAL A 89 -1.67 1.42 2.43
CA VAL A 89 -1.03 0.30 1.75
C VAL A 89 -1.02 -0.94 2.64
N LEU A 90 -0.56 -0.80 3.87
CA LEU A 90 -0.47 -1.93 4.80
C LEU A 90 -1.84 -2.59 5.00
N ASP A 91 -2.89 -1.79 5.16
CA ASP A 91 -4.25 -2.30 5.32
C ASP A 91 -4.73 -3.01 4.04
N SER A 92 -4.40 -2.47 2.87
CA SER A 92 -4.86 -3.01 1.59
C SER A 92 -4.24 -4.36 1.27
N LEU A 93 -3.00 -4.59 1.68
CA LEU A 93 -2.27 -5.81 1.38
C LEU A 93 -2.48 -6.91 2.41
N ASN A 94 -3.11 -6.58 3.52
CA ASN A 94 -3.34 -7.52 4.63
C ASN A 94 -4.25 -8.66 4.16
N GLY A 95 -3.80 -9.89 4.35
CA GLY A 95 -4.53 -11.08 3.91
C GLY A 95 -4.31 -11.43 2.44
N ILE A 96 -3.63 -10.59 1.67
CA ILE A 96 -3.32 -10.84 0.25
C ILE A 96 -1.85 -11.16 0.05
N CYS A 97 -0.97 -10.24 0.45
CA CYS A 97 0.47 -10.41 0.28
C CYS A 97 1.12 -11.00 1.52
N TYR A 98 0.52 -10.85 2.66
CA TYR A 98 0.99 -11.40 3.94
C TYR A 98 -0.23 -11.69 4.81
N LEU A 99 -0.01 -12.47 5.86
CA LEU A 99 -1.12 -12.87 6.75
C LEU A 99 -1.53 -11.74 7.67
N ASP A 100 -0.55 -10.96 8.13
CA ASP A 100 -0.78 -9.86 9.05
C ASP A 100 0.30 -8.80 8.88
N ASP A 101 -0.08 -7.54 8.99
CA ASP A 101 0.87 -6.43 8.81
C ASP A 101 1.95 -6.38 9.91
N GLY A 102 1.77 -7.12 11.01
CA GLY A 102 2.81 -7.32 12.00
C GLY A 102 4.06 -7.99 11.45
N GLN A 103 3.96 -8.68 10.30
CA GLN A 103 5.11 -9.26 9.62
C GLN A 103 6.03 -8.22 8.99
N VAL A 104 5.54 -7.01 8.75
CA VAL A 104 6.32 -5.95 8.10
C VAL A 104 7.23 -5.32 9.15
N VAL A 105 8.53 -5.58 9.01
CA VAL A 105 9.54 -5.16 10.00
C VAL A 105 10.40 -4.00 9.52
N GLN A 106 10.33 -3.68 8.23
CA GLN A 106 11.09 -2.58 7.67
C GLN A 106 10.27 -1.93 6.57
N VAL A 107 10.15 -0.61 6.61
CA VAL A 107 9.38 0.14 5.61
C VAL A 107 10.18 1.32 5.09
N SER A 108 9.90 1.66 3.83
CA SER A 108 10.36 2.89 3.20
C SER A 108 9.18 3.45 2.42
N ALA A 109 8.90 4.71 2.58
CA ALA A 109 7.79 5.34 1.88
C ALA A 109 8.18 6.74 1.45
N VAL A 110 7.82 7.12 0.23
CA VAL A 110 8.17 8.41 -0.32
C VAL A 110 7.03 8.95 -1.18
N LYS A 111 6.82 10.26 -1.11
CA LYS A 111 5.88 10.98 -1.98
C LYS A 111 6.66 11.63 -3.10
N LYS A 112 6.18 11.48 -4.32
CA LYS A 112 6.84 12.03 -5.51
C LYS A 112 5.82 12.69 -6.43
N PHE A 113 6.32 13.55 -7.31
CA PHE A 113 5.48 14.10 -8.37
C PHE A 113 5.57 13.23 -9.62
N GLY A 114 4.47 13.07 -10.31
CA GLY A 114 4.39 12.29 -11.54
C GLY A 114 2.96 11.90 -11.81
N GLU A 115 2.77 11.07 -12.83
CA GLU A 115 1.44 10.53 -13.09
C GLU A 115 0.95 9.77 -11.86
N PRO A 116 -0.32 9.95 -11.47
CA PRO A 116 -0.85 9.29 -10.28
C PRO A 116 -0.68 7.79 -10.33
N ARG A 117 0.00 7.24 -9.34
CA ARG A 117 0.20 5.80 -9.22
C ARG A 117 0.77 5.48 -7.84
N VAL A 118 0.70 4.21 -7.51
CA VAL A 118 1.30 3.66 -6.30
C VAL A 118 2.20 2.51 -6.73
N LEU A 119 3.46 2.57 -6.36
CA LEU A 119 4.44 1.51 -6.62
C LEU A 119 4.84 0.89 -5.30
N ILE A 120 4.80 -0.44 -5.22
CA ILE A 120 5.11 -1.15 -3.98
C ILE A 120 6.04 -2.30 -4.30
N GLU A 121 7.06 -2.47 -3.47
CA GLU A 121 7.91 -3.65 -3.50
C GLU A 121 7.89 -4.31 -2.13
N LEU A 122 7.69 -5.61 -2.14
CA LEU A 122 7.71 -6.45 -0.94
C LEU A 122 8.82 -7.47 -1.09
N GLU A 123 9.63 -7.61 -0.06
CA GLU A 123 10.69 -8.61 -0.03
C GLU A 123 10.56 -9.41 1.26
N GLU A 124 10.46 -10.74 1.13
CA GLU A 124 10.46 -11.61 2.29
C GLU A 124 11.90 -11.79 2.77
N LEU A 125 12.14 -11.43 4.01
CA LEU A 125 13.46 -11.52 4.63
C LEU A 125 13.66 -12.92 5.22
N GLN A 126 14.89 -13.36 5.18
CA GLN A 126 15.24 -14.66 5.74
C GLN A 126 15.83 -14.53 7.12
#